data_9b92151013fd3ac071a7da8553dceb43
#
_entry.id   9b92151013fd3ac071a7da8553dceb43
#
_cell.length_a   1.000
_cell.length_b   1.000
_cell.length_c   1.000
_cell.angle_alpha   90.00
_cell.angle_beta   90.00
_cell.angle_gamma   90.00
#
_symmetry.space_group_name_H-M   'P 1'
#
loop_
_entity.id
_entity.type
_entity.pdbx_description
1 polymer ?
#
loop_
_entity_poly.entity_id
_entity_poly.type
_entity_poly.pdbx_seq_one_letter_code
_entity_poly.pdbx_strand_id
1 'polypeptide(L)'
;MRQSGAITNKDVLIQRLQNQIRQAETAGRVDDGACISSGCAAIDRILPAGGYLPGTLVQWLTRGGQGINFLSLLAAKHACEKGGALVVFDPLNQFYPPAAAAIGINLDHLIILRSDTSRKCDSSSPDDSQQKFLWAIDQTLRCPAVAAVWGAINSINEKWFRRFQLSAESSGCLGLFIQPICQAHQPSWAEVQWLVGSPSRQNSNTTPSTHAGREQLLSLKLTRCRNTQSGKTIDLSINTITGDVRQIRS
;
A
#
# COMPACT_ATOMS: atom_id res chain seq x y z
N MET A 1 -14.45 -48.37 6.73
CA MET A 1 -14.41 -48.16 5.29
C MET A 1 -14.16 -46.66 5.03
N ARG A 2 -12.95 -46.29 4.63
CA ARG A 2 -12.60 -44.92 4.29
C ARG A 2 -12.85 -44.74 2.79
N GLN A 3 -13.75 -43.84 2.42
CA GLN A 3 -13.94 -43.43 1.01
C GLN A 3 -12.74 -42.57 0.61
N SER A 4 -11.89 -43.14 -0.24
CA SER A 4 -10.84 -42.44 -0.96
C SER A 4 -11.54 -41.64 -2.05
N GLY A 5 -11.60 -40.30 -1.90
CA GLY A 5 -12.13 -39.40 -2.92
C GLY A 5 -11.23 -39.45 -4.16
N ALA A 6 -11.76 -40.00 -5.24
CA ALA A 6 -11.11 -39.99 -6.54
C ALA A 6 -10.97 -38.55 -7.01
N ILE A 7 -9.74 -38.07 -7.13
CA ILE A 7 -9.42 -36.78 -7.77
C ILE A 7 -9.91 -36.87 -9.22
N THR A 8 -10.93 -36.11 -9.55
CA THR A 8 -11.53 -36.15 -10.87
C THR A 8 -10.54 -35.53 -11.87
N ASN A 9 -10.47 -36.10 -13.09
CA ASN A 9 -9.60 -35.59 -14.17
C ASN A 9 -9.82 -34.08 -14.43
N LYS A 10 -11.01 -33.56 -14.08
CA LYS A 10 -11.40 -32.17 -14.12
C LYS A 10 -10.65 -31.32 -13.10
N ASP A 11 -10.44 -31.82 -11.88
CA ASP A 11 -9.75 -31.09 -10.79
C ASP A 11 -8.27 -30.94 -11.11
N VAL A 12 -7.66 -31.99 -11.68
CA VAL A 12 -6.27 -31.96 -12.18
C VAL A 12 -6.11 -30.95 -13.31
N LEU A 13 -7.08 -30.91 -14.25
CA LEU A 13 -7.07 -29.96 -15.34
C LEU A 13 -7.22 -28.51 -14.85
N ILE A 14 -8.12 -28.28 -13.92
CA ILE A 14 -8.32 -26.95 -13.29
C ILE A 14 -7.04 -26.49 -12.59
N GLN A 15 -6.39 -27.36 -11.80
CA GLN A 15 -5.12 -27.04 -11.14
C GLN A 15 -4.02 -26.73 -12.16
N ARG A 16 -3.95 -27.49 -13.24
CA ARG A 16 -2.96 -27.25 -14.30
C ARG A 16 -3.18 -25.92 -15.00
N LEU A 17 -4.43 -25.59 -15.33
CA LEU A 17 -4.78 -24.30 -15.93
C LEU A 17 -4.52 -23.14 -14.96
N GLN A 18 -4.85 -23.28 -13.69
CA GLN A 18 -4.54 -22.28 -12.67
C GLN A 18 -3.02 -22.06 -12.52
N ASN A 19 -2.22 -23.13 -12.58
CA ASN A 19 -0.77 -23.02 -12.54
C ASN A 19 -0.20 -22.37 -13.82
N GLN A 20 -0.76 -22.67 -15.00
CA GLN A 20 -0.36 -22.03 -16.26
C GLN A 20 -0.74 -20.54 -16.29
N ILE A 21 -1.93 -20.18 -15.81
CA ILE A 21 -2.34 -18.78 -15.68
C ILE A 21 -1.39 -18.07 -14.71
N ARG A 22 -1.08 -18.68 -13.56
CA ARG A 22 -0.14 -18.14 -12.59
C ARG A 22 1.26 -17.91 -13.16
N GLN A 23 1.76 -18.87 -13.94
CA GLN A 23 3.05 -18.77 -14.64
C GLN A 23 3.04 -17.68 -15.72
N ALA A 24 1.98 -17.57 -16.51
CA ALA A 24 1.83 -16.54 -17.53
C ALA A 24 1.70 -15.13 -16.93
N GLU A 25 0.98 -15.00 -15.81
CA GLU A 25 0.85 -13.74 -15.06
C GLU A 25 2.17 -13.32 -14.42
N THR A 26 3.03 -14.26 -14.04
CA THR A 26 4.36 -13.99 -13.50
C THR A 26 5.39 -13.68 -14.60
N ALA A 27 5.30 -14.35 -15.74
CA ALA A 27 6.21 -14.14 -16.89
C ALA A 27 5.99 -12.79 -17.62
N GLY A 28 4.81 -12.19 -17.47
CA GLY A 28 4.52 -10.84 -18.00
C GLY A 28 5.03 -9.69 -17.15
N ARG A 29 5.57 -9.95 -15.96
CA ARG A 29 6.17 -8.96 -15.07
C ARG A 29 7.67 -9.01 -15.21
N VAL A 30 8.20 -7.94 -15.78
CA VAL A 30 9.62 -7.72 -16.04
C VAL A 30 10.45 -7.94 -14.74
N ASP A 31 11.51 -8.74 -14.93
CA ASP A 31 12.62 -9.02 -14.02
C ASP A 31 12.35 -9.97 -12.83
N ASP A 32 12.92 -11.16 -12.96
CA ASP A 32 13.05 -12.16 -11.90
C ASP A 32 13.76 -11.60 -10.67
N GLY A 33 13.04 -11.47 -9.56
CA GLY A 33 13.63 -11.33 -8.24
C GLY A 33 13.62 -9.95 -7.59
N ALA A 34 13.11 -8.91 -8.21
CA ALA A 34 13.11 -7.56 -7.63
C ALA A 34 11.83 -7.24 -6.87
N CYS A 35 11.64 -7.82 -5.67
CA CYS A 35 10.61 -7.29 -4.76
C CYS A 35 11.07 -5.98 -4.11
N ILE A 36 10.09 -5.14 -3.79
CA ILE A 36 10.27 -3.89 -3.04
C ILE A 36 9.91 -4.20 -1.59
N SER A 37 10.89 -4.06 -0.67
CA SER A 37 10.62 -4.24 0.74
C SER A 37 9.60 -3.23 1.25
N SER A 38 8.71 -3.65 2.13
CA SER A 38 7.83 -2.73 2.87
C SER A 38 8.60 -1.90 3.91
N GLY A 39 9.87 -2.23 4.17
CA GLY A 39 10.65 -1.71 5.28
C GLY A 39 10.31 -2.33 6.64
N CYS A 40 9.43 -3.33 6.65
CA CYS A 40 9.05 -4.08 7.84
C CYS A 40 9.08 -5.59 7.55
N ALA A 41 10.05 -6.29 8.12
CA ALA A 41 10.21 -7.74 7.91
C ALA A 41 8.97 -8.57 8.27
N ALA A 42 8.11 -8.08 9.17
CA ALA A 42 6.87 -8.76 9.53
C ALA A 42 5.81 -8.65 8.41
N ILE A 43 5.74 -7.52 7.72
CA ILE A 43 4.89 -7.33 6.54
C ILE A 43 5.43 -8.17 5.39
N ASP A 44 6.73 -8.09 5.13
CA ASP A 44 7.40 -8.79 4.02
C ASP A 44 7.20 -10.30 4.10
N ARG A 45 7.27 -10.89 5.30
CA ARG A 45 7.00 -12.33 5.52
C ARG A 45 5.58 -12.78 5.18
N ILE A 46 4.61 -11.87 5.18
CA ILE A 46 3.22 -12.19 4.84
C ILE A 46 2.99 -12.09 3.33
N LEU A 47 3.73 -11.22 2.67
CA LEU A 47 3.62 -10.99 1.23
C LEU A 47 4.26 -12.15 0.44
N PRO A 48 3.64 -12.57 -0.69
CA PRO A 48 4.05 -13.80 -1.40
C PRO A 48 5.49 -13.75 -1.93
N ALA A 49 5.99 -12.56 -2.28
CA ALA A 49 7.33 -12.38 -2.84
C ALA A 49 8.37 -11.90 -1.81
N GLY A 50 8.00 -11.86 -0.52
CA GLY A 50 8.86 -11.25 0.51
C GLY A 50 8.90 -9.72 0.43
N GLY A 51 7.91 -9.10 -0.18
CA GLY A 51 7.75 -7.67 -0.39
C GLY A 51 6.68 -7.37 -1.43
N TYR A 52 6.58 -6.12 -1.85
CA TYR A 52 5.69 -5.70 -2.94
C TYR A 52 6.35 -5.96 -4.29
N LEU A 53 5.59 -6.42 -5.26
CA LEU A 53 6.08 -6.52 -6.64
C LEU A 53 6.05 -5.12 -7.29
N PRO A 54 6.99 -4.82 -8.23
CA PRO A 54 6.89 -3.63 -9.05
C PRO A 54 5.54 -3.55 -9.75
N GLY A 55 4.98 -2.35 -9.88
CA GLY A 55 3.67 -2.13 -10.47
C GLY A 55 2.48 -2.48 -9.57
N THR A 56 2.70 -2.77 -8.30
CA THR A 56 1.64 -3.09 -7.34
C THR A 56 0.93 -1.82 -6.86
N LEU A 57 -0.40 -1.89 -6.78
CA LEU A 57 -1.19 -0.93 -6.01
C LEU A 57 -1.47 -1.48 -4.61
N VAL A 58 -1.10 -0.73 -3.59
CA VAL A 58 -1.33 -1.03 -2.19
C VAL A 58 -2.35 -0.06 -1.62
N GLN A 59 -3.41 -0.59 -1.05
CA GLN A 59 -4.46 0.18 -0.40
C GLN A 59 -4.40 -0.03 1.12
N TRP A 60 -4.34 1.05 1.86
CA TRP A 60 -4.36 1.06 3.31
C TRP A 60 -5.67 1.66 3.79
N LEU A 61 -6.53 0.86 4.41
CA LEU A 61 -7.82 1.27 4.92
C LEU A 61 -7.72 1.56 6.40
N THR A 62 -8.00 2.80 6.80
CA THR A 62 -7.85 3.22 8.20
C THR A 62 -9.02 4.07 8.68
N ARG A 63 -9.25 4.07 10.00
CA ARG A 63 -10.19 5.02 10.67
C ARG A 63 -9.54 6.35 11.01
N GLY A 64 -8.33 6.58 10.54
CA GLY A 64 -7.42 7.61 11.00
C GLY A 64 -6.38 6.96 11.89
N GLY A 65 -5.18 7.45 11.82
CA GLY A 65 -4.13 6.86 12.61
C GLY A 65 -2.77 7.29 12.12
N GLN A 66 -2.03 7.71 13.06
CA GLN A 66 -0.62 7.94 12.94
C GLN A 66 0.03 6.56 12.71
N GLY A 67 1.22 6.51 12.20
CA GLY A 67 1.95 5.27 11.95
C GLY A 67 1.71 4.64 10.59
N ILE A 68 0.49 4.72 10.01
CA ILE A 68 0.28 4.20 8.67
C ILE A 68 1.00 5.03 7.60
N ASN A 69 1.02 6.34 7.77
CA ASN A 69 1.79 7.23 6.91
C ASN A 69 3.28 6.86 6.95
N PHE A 70 3.79 6.56 8.14
CA PHE A 70 5.17 6.13 8.32
C PHE A 70 5.46 4.81 7.58
N LEU A 71 4.64 3.76 7.79
CA LEU A 71 4.84 2.46 7.14
C LEU A 71 4.73 2.55 5.61
N SER A 72 3.75 3.31 5.12
CA SER A 72 3.57 3.49 3.68
C SER A 72 4.70 4.29 3.04
N LEU A 73 5.23 5.31 3.74
CA LEU A 73 6.39 6.08 3.28
C LEU A 73 7.69 5.28 3.37
N LEU A 74 7.80 4.37 4.34
CA LEU A 74 8.94 3.46 4.42
C LEU A 74 8.99 2.52 3.19
N ALA A 75 7.84 2.00 2.76
CA ALA A 75 7.75 1.24 1.50
C ALA A 75 8.09 2.11 0.27
N ALA A 76 7.62 3.37 0.24
CA ALA A 76 7.97 4.31 -0.82
C ALA A 76 9.47 4.59 -0.90
N LYS A 77 10.13 4.75 0.26
CA LYS A 77 11.59 4.88 0.34
C LYS A 77 12.30 3.71 -0.34
N HIS A 78 11.93 2.47 0.01
CA HIS A 78 12.54 1.27 -0.57
C HIS A 78 12.26 1.13 -2.08
N ALA A 79 11.11 1.59 -2.55
CA ALA A 79 10.84 1.66 -3.99
C ALA A 79 11.81 2.60 -4.72
N CYS A 80 12.22 3.70 -4.07
CA CYS A 80 13.13 4.70 -4.64
C CYS A 80 14.61 4.32 -4.52
N GLU A 81 14.99 3.26 -3.82
CA GLU A 81 16.41 2.87 -3.62
C GLU A 81 17.13 2.52 -4.93
N LYS A 82 16.41 2.04 -5.92
CA LYS A 82 16.95 1.74 -7.27
C LYS A 82 16.95 2.96 -8.20
N GLY A 83 16.61 4.12 -7.70
CA GLY A 83 16.40 5.36 -8.45
C GLY A 83 14.93 5.65 -8.69
N GLY A 84 14.67 6.82 -9.30
CA GLY A 84 13.32 7.32 -9.58
C GLY A 84 12.78 8.25 -8.49
N ALA A 85 11.71 8.95 -8.81
CA ALA A 85 11.10 9.95 -7.95
C ALA A 85 9.99 9.35 -7.08
N LEU A 86 9.82 9.89 -5.88
CA LEU A 86 8.60 9.76 -5.10
C LEU A 86 7.68 10.93 -5.43
N VAL A 87 6.47 10.63 -5.88
CA VAL A 87 5.44 11.66 -6.09
C VAL A 87 4.37 11.53 -5.02
N VAL A 88 4.16 12.60 -4.29
CA VAL A 88 3.18 12.70 -3.21
C VAL A 88 1.98 13.52 -3.67
N PHE A 89 0.80 12.93 -3.58
CA PHE A 89 -0.47 13.59 -3.83
C PHE A 89 -1.09 14.01 -2.50
N ASP A 90 -1.04 15.30 -2.19
CA ASP A 90 -1.44 15.91 -0.93
C ASP A 90 -2.57 16.95 -1.13
N PRO A 91 -3.80 16.50 -1.41
CA PRO A 91 -4.93 17.40 -1.65
C PRO A 91 -5.34 18.21 -0.42
N LEU A 92 -4.99 17.74 0.78
CA LEU A 92 -5.35 18.35 2.05
C LEU A 92 -4.23 19.20 2.66
N ASN A 93 -3.09 19.28 1.99
CA ASN A 93 -1.92 20.04 2.44
C ASN A 93 -1.39 19.58 3.83
N GLN A 94 -1.40 18.27 4.07
CA GLN A 94 -1.05 17.65 5.35
C GLN A 94 0.31 16.93 5.33
N PHE A 95 0.89 16.75 4.16
CA PHE A 95 2.19 16.09 4.03
C PHE A 95 3.30 16.99 4.56
N TYR A 96 4.13 16.43 5.44
CA TYR A 96 5.23 17.13 6.09
C TYR A 96 6.59 16.61 5.60
N PRO A 97 7.26 17.30 4.65
CA PRO A 97 8.52 16.84 4.04
C PRO A 97 9.66 16.55 5.04
N PRO A 98 9.85 17.30 6.14
CA PRO A 98 10.88 16.98 7.11
C PRO A 98 10.71 15.59 7.76
N ALA A 99 9.47 15.10 7.94
CA ALA A 99 9.23 13.74 8.42
C ALA A 99 9.65 12.69 7.39
N ALA A 100 9.47 12.97 6.10
CA ALA A 100 9.94 12.10 5.02
C ALA A 100 11.47 12.05 4.98
N ALA A 101 12.14 13.19 5.15
CA ALA A 101 13.60 13.25 5.27
C ALA A 101 14.12 12.46 6.47
N ALA A 102 13.44 12.52 7.62
CA ALA A 102 13.80 11.77 8.82
C ALA A 102 13.72 10.24 8.62
N ILE A 103 12.83 9.78 7.73
CA ILE A 103 12.75 8.36 7.31
C ILE A 103 13.89 7.99 6.35
N GLY A 104 14.57 8.98 5.77
CA GLY A 104 15.66 8.81 4.81
C GLY A 104 15.19 8.87 3.35
N ILE A 105 14.05 9.51 3.07
CA ILE A 105 13.62 9.84 1.70
C ILE A 105 14.46 11.02 1.22
N ASN A 106 15.05 10.90 0.02
CA ASN A 106 15.77 11.99 -0.60
C ASN A 106 14.80 13.06 -1.12
N LEU A 107 14.88 14.27 -0.56
CA LEU A 107 13.99 15.37 -0.92
C LEU A 107 14.25 15.93 -2.33
N ASP A 108 15.45 15.73 -2.90
CA ASP A 108 15.76 16.16 -4.28
C ASP A 108 14.97 15.34 -5.32
N HIS A 109 14.53 14.14 -4.94
CA HIS A 109 13.70 13.25 -5.76
C HIS A 109 12.26 13.19 -5.29
N LEU A 110 11.82 14.15 -4.46
CA LEU A 110 10.47 14.25 -3.94
C LEU A 110 9.69 15.33 -4.68
N ILE A 111 8.58 14.95 -5.29
CA ILE A 111 7.64 15.86 -5.93
C ILE A 111 6.33 15.86 -5.14
N ILE A 112 5.84 17.03 -4.75
CA ILE A 112 4.58 17.14 -4.01
C ILE A 112 3.56 17.89 -4.86
N LEU A 113 2.44 17.24 -5.14
CA LEU A 113 1.30 17.81 -5.86
C LEU A 113 0.21 18.15 -4.85
N ARG A 114 -0.09 19.43 -4.72
CA ARG A 114 -1.11 19.98 -3.83
C ARG A 114 -2.27 20.54 -4.60
N SER A 115 -3.47 20.48 -4.02
CA SER A 115 -4.62 21.21 -4.56
C SER A 115 -4.48 22.68 -4.24
N ASP A 116 -4.53 23.55 -5.25
CA ASP A 116 -4.52 24.99 -5.05
C ASP A 116 -5.93 25.44 -4.63
N THR A 117 -6.20 25.41 -3.31
CA THR A 117 -7.46 25.88 -2.75
C THR A 117 -7.56 27.40 -2.70
N SER A 118 -6.45 28.12 -2.97
CA SER A 118 -6.40 29.58 -2.92
C SER A 118 -6.86 30.24 -4.22
N ARG A 119 -6.81 29.53 -5.34
CA ARG A 119 -7.38 29.99 -6.59
C ARG A 119 -8.86 29.62 -6.67
N LYS A 120 -9.71 30.42 -6.08
CA LYS A 120 -11.11 30.56 -6.50
C LYS A 120 -11.12 31.18 -7.90
N CYS A 121 -10.56 30.48 -8.87
CA CYS A 121 -10.74 30.82 -10.28
C CYS A 121 -12.08 30.25 -10.71
N ASP A 122 -12.93 31.17 -11.07
CA ASP A 122 -14.24 31.00 -11.68
C ASP A 122 -14.43 29.68 -12.42
N SER A 123 -15.57 29.04 -12.13
CA SER A 123 -16.27 28.05 -12.93
C SER A 123 -15.79 26.58 -13.00
N SER A 124 -14.80 26.12 -12.30
CA SER A 124 -14.60 24.66 -12.21
C SER A 124 -15.41 24.06 -11.05
N SER A 125 -16.31 23.16 -11.36
CA SER A 125 -17.06 22.41 -10.34
C SER A 125 -16.08 21.60 -9.47
N PRO A 126 -16.43 21.32 -8.20
CA PRO A 126 -15.62 20.43 -7.33
C PRO A 126 -15.28 19.10 -8.00
N ASP A 127 -16.16 18.61 -8.86
CA ASP A 127 -16.04 17.37 -9.62
C ASP A 127 -14.91 17.44 -10.69
N ASP A 128 -14.76 18.58 -11.36
CA ASP A 128 -13.69 18.81 -12.35
C ASP A 128 -12.30 18.84 -11.70
N SER A 129 -12.19 19.44 -10.53
CA SER A 129 -10.94 19.48 -9.77
C SER A 129 -10.52 18.09 -9.30
N GLN A 130 -11.46 17.27 -8.84
CA GLN A 130 -11.20 15.89 -8.46
C GLN A 130 -10.80 15.04 -9.67
N GLN A 131 -11.44 15.20 -10.81
CA GLN A 131 -11.08 14.48 -12.04
C GLN A 131 -9.69 14.84 -12.54
N LYS A 132 -9.31 16.11 -12.53
CA LYS A 132 -7.95 16.56 -12.85
C LYS A 132 -6.90 15.95 -11.93
N PHE A 133 -7.20 15.86 -10.65
CA PHE A 133 -6.32 15.24 -9.65
C PHE A 133 -6.13 13.75 -9.89
N LEU A 134 -7.22 13.01 -10.15
CA LEU A 134 -7.16 11.59 -10.48
C LEU A 134 -6.45 11.35 -11.82
N TRP A 135 -6.65 12.23 -12.81
CA TRP A 135 -5.91 12.17 -14.06
C TRP A 135 -4.40 12.38 -13.84
N ALA A 136 -4.00 13.31 -12.99
CA ALA A 136 -2.59 13.54 -12.67
C ALA A 136 -1.95 12.31 -11.99
N ILE A 137 -2.69 11.60 -11.11
CA ILE A 137 -2.23 10.34 -10.53
C ILE A 137 -1.99 9.29 -11.63
N ASP A 138 -2.93 9.13 -12.57
CA ASP A 138 -2.81 8.17 -13.67
C ASP A 138 -1.58 8.46 -14.54
N GLN A 139 -1.34 9.73 -14.89
CA GLN A 139 -0.17 10.12 -15.67
C GLN A 139 1.14 9.86 -14.90
N THR A 140 1.16 10.12 -13.61
CA THR A 140 2.31 9.90 -12.75
C THR A 140 2.64 8.42 -12.61
N LEU A 141 1.61 7.56 -12.42
CA LEU A 141 1.77 6.11 -12.34
C LEU A 141 2.32 5.50 -13.65
N ARG A 142 2.12 6.14 -14.79
CA ARG A 142 2.66 5.70 -16.10
C ARG A 142 4.10 6.11 -16.34
N CYS A 143 4.61 7.06 -15.56
CA CYS A 143 5.93 7.64 -15.81
C CYS A 143 7.04 6.69 -15.34
N PRO A 144 7.94 6.19 -16.22
CA PRO A 144 9.02 5.28 -15.83
C PRO A 144 10.05 5.90 -14.89
N ALA A 145 10.11 7.23 -14.81
CA ALA A 145 10.99 7.95 -13.88
C ALA A 145 10.43 8.02 -12.45
N VAL A 146 9.19 7.55 -12.23
CA VAL A 146 8.54 7.55 -10.93
C VAL A 146 8.60 6.15 -10.33
N ALA A 147 9.30 6.02 -9.22
CA ALA A 147 9.42 4.75 -8.50
C ALA A 147 8.21 4.47 -7.61
N ALA A 148 7.68 5.52 -6.97
CA ALA A 148 6.50 5.39 -6.12
C ALA A 148 5.57 6.60 -6.22
N VAL A 149 4.27 6.32 -6.11
CA VAL A 149 3.21 7.33 -5.91
C VAL A 149 2.60 7.09 -4.54
N TRP A 150 2.53 8.12 -3.73
CA TRP A 150 1.89 8.10 -2.43
C TRP A 150 0.77 9.12 -2.36
N GLY A 151 -0.36 8.75 -1.74
CA GLY A 151 -1.45 9.70 -1.54
C GLY A 151 -2.46 9.27 -0.49
N ALA A 152 -2.89 10.25 0.34
CA ALA A 152 -4.04 10.10 1.22
C ALA A 152 -5.29 10.60 0.47
N ILE A 153 -6.10 9.67 -0.04
CA ILE A 153 -7.20 9.97 -0.96
C ILE A 153 -8.51 9.44 -0.38
N ASN A 154 -9.49 10.32 -0.22
CA ASN A 154 -10.76 9.96 0.42
C ASN A 154 -11.55 8.91 -0.36
N SER A 155 -11.60 9.03 -1.69
CA SER A 155 -12.36 8.12 -2.55
C SER A 155 -11.74 8.03 -3.93
N ILE A 156 -11.66 6.82 -4.44
CA ILE A 156 -11.28 6.51 -5.82
C ILE A 156 -12.37 5.57 -6.34
N ASN A 157 -13.07 5.97 -7.40
CA ASN A 157 -14.05 5.09 -8.00
C ASN A 157 -13.39 3.91 -8.74
N GLU A 158 -14.16 2.85 -8.99
CA GLU A 158 -13.67 1.62 -9.59
C GLU A 158 -12.96 1.84 -10.94
N LYS A 159 -13.49 2.71 -11.79
CA LYS A 159 -12.94 3.03 -13.11
C LYS A 159 -11.54 3.61 -13.01
N TRP A 160 -11.32 4.57 -12.12
CA TRP A 160 -10.01 5.16 -11.88
C TRP A 160 -9.06 4.16 -11.23
N PHE A 161 -9.55 3.35 -10.27
CA PHE A 161 -8.73 2.34 -9.62
C PHE A 161 -8.20 1.31 -10.63
N ARG A 162 -9.05 0.88 -11.58
CA ARG A 162 -8.64 -0.02 -12.67
C ARG A 162 -7.58 0.62 -13.58
N ARG A 163 -7.76 1.90 -13.92
CA ARG A 163 -6.76 2.63 -14.71
C ARG A 163 -5.43 2.73 -13.99
N PHE A 164 -5.44 3.06 -12.71
CA PHE A 164 -4.23 3.15 -11.88
C PHE A 164 -3.47 1.82 -11.84
N GLN A 165 -4.20 0.72 -11.69
CA GLN A 165 -3.60 -0.60 -11.70
C GLN A 165 -2.87 -0.89 -13.03
N LEU A 166 -3.52 -0.65 -14.16
CA LEU A 166 -2.91 -0.85 -15.48
C LEU A 166 -1.72 0.09 -15.72
N SER A 167 -1.82 1.33 -15.24
CA SER A 167 -0.76 2.32 -15.36
C SER A 167 0.47 1.94 -14.53
N ALA A 168 0.27 1.52 -13.29
CA ALA A 168 1.31 1.04 -12.41
C ALA A 168 1.98 -0.24 -12.94
N GLU A 169 1.18 -1.22 -13.41
CA GLU A 169 1.70 -2.45 -14.02
C GLU A 169 2.61 -2.17 -15.23
N SER A 170 2.25 -1.17 -16.06
CA SER A 170 3.01 -0.86 -17.26
C SER A 170 4.36 -0.18 -16.99
N SER A 171 4.48 0.57 -15.90
CA SER A 171 5.70 1.33 -15.57
C SER A 171 6.56 0.67 -14.49
N GLY A 172 5.99 -0.28 -13.71
CA GLY A 172 6.62 -0.83 -12.52
C GLY A 172 6.50 0.06 -11.28
N CYS A 173 5.79 1.19 -11.35
CA CYS A 173 5.62 2.14 -10.25
C CYS A 173 4.82 1.53 -9.08
N LEU A 174 5.27 1.72 -7.84
CA LEU A 174 4.54 1.31 -6.63
C LEU A 174 3.51 2.37 -6.25
N GLY A 175 2.21 2.04 -6.30
CA GLY A 175 1.14 2.93 -5.86
C GLY A 175 0.74 2.66 -4.42
N LEU A 176 0.79 3.66 -3.55
CA LEU A 176 0.52 3.58 -2.11
C LEU A 176 -0.62 4.54 -1.76
N PHE A 177 -1.82 4.00 -1.55
CA PHE A 177 -3.00 4.82 -1.28
C PHE A 177 -3.56 4.56 0.11
N ILE A 178 -3.69 5.64 0.89
CA ILE A 178 -4.32 5.63 2.21
C ILE A 178 -5.74 6.14 2.05
N GLN A 179 -6.70 5.35 2.51
CA GLN A 179 -8.11 5.67 2.38
C GLN A 179 -8.88 5.44 3.69
N PRO A 180 -9.99 6.14 3.89
CA PRO A 180 -10.87 5.88 5.01
C PRO A 180 -11.45 4.45 4.98
N ILE A 181 -11.67 3.87 6.16
CA ILE A 181 -12.20 2.50 6.30
C ILE A 181 -13.57 2.30 5.65
N CYS A 182 -14.36 3.35 5.50
CA CYS A 182 -15.64 3.28 4.79
C CYS A 182 -15.50 2.83 3.33
N GLN A 183 -14.31 2.94 2.75
CA GLN A 183 -14.00 2.43 1.41
C GLN A 183 -13.80 0.91 1.37
N ALA A 184 -13.79 0.21 2.51
CA ALA A 184 -13.56 -1.24 2.59
C ALA A 184 -14.61 -2.07 1.80
N HIS A 185 -15.82 -1.53 1.64
CA HIS A 185 -16.92 -2.18 0.93
C HIS A 185 -16.99 -1.79 -0.56
N GLN A 186 -16.14 -0.88 -0.99
CA GLN A 186 -16.11 -0.48 -2.41
C GLN A 186 -15.24 -1.45 -3.22
N PRO A 187 -15.61 -1.72 -4.48
CA PRO A 187 -14.77 -2.47 -5.39
C PRO A 187 -13.40 -1.82 -5.50
N SER A 188 -12.34 -2.59 -5.30
CA SER A 188 -10.96 -2.13 -5.40
C SER A 188 -10.17 -3.01 -6.33
N TRP A 189 -9.32 -2.40 -7.15
CA TRP A 189 -8.36 -3.07 -8.02
C TRP A 189 -6.96 -3.13 -7.39
N ALA A 190 -6.83 -2.71 -6.12
CA ALA A 190 -5.57 -2.87 -5.39
C ALA A 190 -5.22 -4.35 -5.27
N GLU A 191 -3.97 -4.67 -5.53
CA GLU A 191 -3.46 -6.04 -5.43
C GLU A 191 -3.21 -6.44 -3.98
N VAL A 192 -2.85 -5.46 -3.16
CA VAL A 192 -2.65 -5.63 -1.72
C VAL A 192 -3.53 -4.63 -0.97
N GLN A 193 -4.33 -5.14 -0.04
CA GLN A 193 -5.20 -4.31 0.80
C GLN A 193 -4.99 -4.64 2.27
N TRP A 194 -4.63 -3.63 3.02
CA TRP A 194 -4.45 -3.68 4.46
C TRP A 194 -5.58 -2.96 5.18
N LEU A 195 -6.17 -3.61 6.17
CA LEU A 195 -7.03 -2.98 7.15
C LEU A 195 -6.20 -2.63 8.38
N VAL A 196 -6.17 -1.35 8.71
CA VAL A 196 -5.37 -0.79 9.81
C VAL A 196 -6.27 -0.48 11.00
N GLY A 197 -5.91 -1.01 12.14
CA GLY A 197 -6.61 -0.82 13.41
C GLY A 197 -5.64 -0.69 14.58
N SER A 198 -6.22 -0.60 15.76
CA SER A 198 -5.47 -0.74 17.01
C SER A 198 -5.44 -2.19 17.43
N PRO A 199 -4.34 -2.70 18.02
CA PRO A 199 -4.30 -4.05 18.56
C PRO A 199 -5.40 -4.25 19.58
N SER A 200 -6.01 -5.43 19.57
CA SER A 200 -6.97 -5.81 20.62
C SER A 200 -6.23 -5.90 21.94
N ARG A 201 -6.61 -5.05 22.91
CA ARG A 201 -6.07 -5.12 24.27
C ARG A 201 -6.59 -6.39 24.95
N GLN A 202 -5.95 -7.52 24.71
CA GLN A 202 -6.08 -8.68 25.59
C GLN A 202 -4.84 -8.70 26.51
N ASN A 203 -5.11 -8.38 27.78
CA ASN A 203 -4.23 -8.62 28.93
C ASN A 203 -2.77 -8.14 28.82
N SER A 204 -2.55 -6.86 28.91
CA SER A 204 -1.29 -6.40 29.49
C SER A 204 -1.60 -5.62 30.77
N ASN A 205 -1.42 -6.28 31.93
CA ASN A 205 -1.23 -5.64 33.25
C ASN A 205 0.10 -4.87 33.30
N THR A 206 0.48 -4.24 32.21
CA THR A 206 1.63 -3.35 32.18
C THR A 206 1.11 -1.96 32.51
N THR A 207 1.42 -1.52 33.74
CA THR A 207 1.35 -0.10 34.15
C THR A 207 1.83 0.76 32.99
N PRO A 208 1.16 1.93 32.74
CA PRO A 208 1.61 2.86 31.73
C PRO A 208 3.01 3.34 32.14
N SER A 209 4.03 2.70 31.55
CA SER A 209 5.39 3.17 31.70
C SER A 209 5.49 4.54 31.05
N THR A 210 6.32 5.40 31.63
CA THR A 210 6.64 6.78 31.20
C THR A 210 7.07 6.89 29.73
N HIS A 211 7.15 5.76 29.00
CA HIS A 211 7.48 5.65 27.58
C HIS A 211 6.25 5.55 26.64
N ALA A 212 5.02 5.59 27.17
CA ALA A 212 3.77 5.42 26.41
C ALA A 212 3.55 6.47 25.31
N GLY A 213 4.29 7.59 25.32
CA GLY A 213 4.23 8.62 24.27
C GLY A 213 5.16 8.37 23.07
N ARG A 214 6.03 7.34 23.13
CA ARG A 214 7.05 7.07 22.11
C ARG A 214 6.76 5.86 21.21
N GLU A 215 5.87 4.97 21.63
CA GLU A 215 5.50 3.78 20.90
C GLU A 215 4.06 3.87 20.43
N GLN A 216 3.89 3.65 19.15
CA GLN A 216 2.59 3.56 18.51
C GLN A 216 2.28 2.11 18.13
N LEU A 217 1.16 1.60 18.60
CA LEU A 217 0.71 0.24 18.35
C LEU A 217 -0.28 0.21 17.19
N LEU A 218 -0.05 -0.68 16.24
CA LEU A 218 -0.88 -0.89 15.06
C LEU A 218 -1.19 -2.36 14.89
N SER A 219 -2.42 -2.66 14.50
CA SER A 219 -2.84 -3.96 14.02
C SER A 219 -3.10 -3.88 12.52
N LEU A 220 -2.42 -4.69 11.73
CA LEU A 220 -2.56 -4.77 10.29
C LEU A 220 -3.18 -6.10 9.91
N LYS A 221 -4.35 -6.07 9.28
CA LYS A 221 -5.00 -7.25 8.73
C LYS A 221 -4.92 -7.22 7.21
N LEU A 222 -4.32 -8.24 6.61
CA LEU A 222 -4.32 -8.43 5.16
C LEU A 222 -5.71 -8.87 4.73
N THR A 223 -6.48 -7.96 4.13
CA THR A 223 -7.84 -8.24 3.66
C THR A 223 -7.88 -8.74 2.23
N ARG A 224 -6.87 -8.36 1.44
CA ARG A 224 -6.70 -8.79 0.06
C ARG A 224 -5.22 -8.86 -0.29
N CYS A 225 -4.83 -9.92 -0.95
CA CYS A 225 -3.54 -10.03 -1.62
C CYS A 225 -3.66 -11.01 -2.79
N ARG A 226 -3.15 -10.62 -3.96
CA ARG A 226 -3.09 -11.51 -5.11
C ARG A 226 -2.10 -12.64 -4.79
N ASN A 227 -2.50 -13.88 -5.04
CA ASN A 227 -1.66 -15.08 -4.82
C ASN A 227 -1.32 -15.44 -3.36
N THR A 228 -2.03 -14.90 -2.36
CA THR A 228 -1.87 -15.31 -0.96
C THR A 228 -3.22 -15.36 -0.24
N GLN A 229 -3.29 -16.16 0.84
CA GLN A 229 -4.49 -16.21 1.67
C GLN A 229 -4.66 -14.88 2.44
N SER A 230 -5.82 -14.28 2.30
CA SER A 230 -6.26 -13.14 3.12
C SER A 230 -6.55 -13.57 4.56
N GLY A 231 -6.66 -12.61 5.47
CA GLY A 231 -7.03 -12.83 6.86
C GLY A 231 -5.87 -12.86 7.86
N LYS A 232 -4.62 -12.91 7.40
CA LYS A 232 -3.45 -12.81 8.29
C LYS A 232 -3.42 -11.44 8.97
N THR A 233 -3.20 -11.45 10.29
CA THR A 233 -3.08 -10.23 11.10
C THR A 233 -1.70 -10.19 11.75
N ILE A 234 -1.12 -9.00 11.81
CA ILE A 234 0.12 -8.71 12.54
C ILE A 234 -0.07 -7.47 13.40
N ASP A 235 0.46 -7.54 14.60
CA ASP A 235 0.53 -6.40 15.50
C ASP A 235 1.95 -5.84 15.52
N LEU A 236 2.06 -4.54 15.34
CA LEU A 236 3.32 -3.82 15.23
C LEU A 236 3.41 -2.74 16.29
N SER A 237 4.62 -2.53 16.81
CA SER A 237 5.00 -1.33 17.56
C SER A 237 5.94 -0.50 16.69
N ILE A 238 5.64 0.78 16.57
CA ILE A 238 6.47 1.78 15.89
C ILE A 238 6.99 2.74 16.93
N ASN A 239 8.31 2.83 17.05
CA ASN A 239 8.92 3.88 17.84
C ASN A 239 8.91 5.19 17.02
N THR A 240 8.14 6.16 17.46
CA THR A 240 7.95 7.43 16.73
C THR A 240 9.18 8.34 16.72
N ILE A 241 10.19 8.03 17.54
CA ILE A 241 11.45 8.80 17.62
C ILE A 241 12.53 8.18 16.76
N THR A 242 12.75 6.85 16.90
CA THR A 242 13.82 6.16 16.16
C THR A 242 13.35 5.65 14.80
N GLY A 243 12.05 5.55 14.58
CA GLY A 243 11.49 4.94 13.39
C GLY A 243 11.59 3.40 13.37
N ASP A 244 11.97 2.77 14.49
CA ASP A 244 12.03 1.32 14.56
C ASP A 244 10.65 0.70 14.52
N VAL A 245 10.48 -0.32 13.67
CA VAL A 245 9.25 -1.10 13.56
C VAL A 245 9.52 -2.51 14.08
N ARG A 246 8.75 -2.93 15.06
CA ARG A 246 8.87 -4.27 15.67
C ARG A 246 7.54 -4.99 15.66
N GLN A 247 7.57 -6.29 15.37
CA GLN A 247 6.40 -7.13 15.56
C GLN A 247 6.20 -7.38 17.06
N ILE A 248 4.97 -7.14 17.53
CA ILE A 248 4.55 -7.54 18.86
C ILE A 248 4.23 -9.03 18.76
N ARG A 249 4.85 -9.85 19.61
CA ARG A 249 4.52 -11.28 19.68
C ARG A 249 3.07 -11.42 20.15
N SER A 250 2.25 -12.08 19.34
CA SER A 250 0.92 -12.58 19.71
C SER A 250 1.05 -13.75 20.69
#